data_24978d5576ac2135ee3b2b3cd33d78af
#
_entry.id   24978d5576ac2135ee3b2b3cd33d78af
#
_cell.length_a   1.000
_cell.length_b   1.000
_cell.length_c   1.000
_cell.angle_alpha   90.00
_cell.angle_beta   90.00
_cell.angle_gamma   90.00
#
_symmetry.space_group_name_H-M   'P 1'
#
loop_
_entity.id
_entity.type
_entity.pdbx_description
1 polymer ?
#
loop_
_entity_poly.entity_id
_entity_poly.type
_entity_poly.pdbx_seq_one_letter_code
_entity_poly.pdbx_strand_id
1 'polypeptide(L)'
;MKVLSGSTLNINGTLANNVILRGDRNDLAHDTIPKNWNSIKMDAGSTLTMNYARLFGGMRGLEMKQTNATINNSFIHTFQEYGIYAVGSTVTANNLVMNNCGESAIGIFRGGTHNYTHATIANYSDLLHSYNRNGIFATNEWKNESNQTEQGALILNVRNSIVYSDRENSVVFEQTPGQLFNFTLQNCLIKYSGTSEAGFNFDTSTSVIQSDKNQDPLFVNYFAAQMNLRVKQGSPAIGKGSTAVAATVPTDIANVSRTSNPTSGAYQYF
;
A
#
# COMPACT_ATOMS: atom_id res chain seq x y z
N MET A 1 -3.98 -2.05 19.62
CA MET A 1 -2.84 -1.33 20.25
C MET A 1 -3.03 0.15 20.04
N LYS A 2 -2.64 1.00 21.01
CA LYS A 2 -2.67 2.47 20.86
C LYS A 2 -1.28 3.04 21.13
N VAL A 3 -0.79 3.89 20.22
CA VAL A 3 0.47 4.63 20.32
C VAL A 3 0.10 6.08 20.58
N LEU A 4 0.52 6.61 21.72
CA LEU A 4 0.14 7.95 22.16
C LEU A 4 0.95 9.03 21.44
N SER A 5 0.45 10.25 21.45
CA SER A 5 1.14 11.42 20.90
C SER A 5 2.58 11.54 21.44
N GLY A 6 3.52 11.86 20.55
CA GLY A 6 4.94 11.97 20.88
C GLY A 6 5.67 10.64 21.12
N SER A 7 4.96 9.50 21.09
CA SER A 7 5.58 8.19 21.27
C SER A 7 6.10 7.61 19.96
N THR A 8 7.10 6.73 20.05
CA THR A 8 7.63 5.98 18.91
C THR A 8 7.35 4.50 19.08
N LEU A 9 6.77 3.89 18.04
CA LEU A 9 6.64 2.43 17.93
C LEU A 9 7.70 1.90 16.97
N ASN A 10 8.58 1.05 17.47
CA ASN A 10 9.59 0.35 16.67
C ASN A 10 9.24 -1.14 16.56
N ILE A 11 9.12 -1.64 15.33
CA ILE A 11 8.84 -3.04 14.99
C ILE A 11 9.98 -3.51 14.09
N ASN A 12 10.96 -4.21 14.66
CA ASN A 12 12.18 -4.60 13.97
C ASN A 12 12.35 -6.11 13.94
N GLY A 13 11.97 -6.72 12.83
CA GLY A 13 12.28 -8.10 12.49
C GLY A 13 13.53 -8.23 11.62
N THR A 14 13.75 -9.44 11.14
CA THR A 14 14.79 -9.78 10.16
C THR A 14 14.16 -10.60 9.03
N LEU A 15 14.87 -10.77 7.91
CA LEU A 15 14.41 -11.61 6.80
C LEU A 15 14.07 -13.04 7.27
N ALA A 16 14.89 -13.62 8.15
CA ALA A 16 14.67 -14.97 8.69
C ALA A 16 13.59 -15.02 9.77
N ASN A 17 13.39 -13.91 10.52
CA ASN A 17 12.47 -13.85 11.65
C ASN A 17 11.66 -12.56 11.59
N ASN A 18 10.57 -12.59 10.83
CA ASN A 18 9.65 -11.47 10.77
C ASN A 18 8.91 -11.31 12.11
N VAL A 19 8.66 -10.08 12.53
CA VAL A 19 7.73 -9.79 13.63
C VAL A 19 6.30 -10.03 13.14
N ILE A 20 5.55 -10.88 13.83
CA ILE A 20 4.16 -11.20 13.50
C ILE A 20 3.22 -10.42 14.42
N LEU A 21 2.33 -9.63 13.82
CA LEU A 21 1.31 -8.82 14.49
C LEU A 21 -0.07 -9.24 13.97
N ARG A 22 -0.85 -9.90 14.84
CA ARG A 22 -2.16 -10.44 14.52
C ARG A 22 -3.05 -10.54 15.76
N GLY A 23 -4.29 -11.01 15.60
CA GLY A 23 -5.14 -11.36 16.73
C GLY A 23 -4.57 -12.51 17.58
N ASP A 24 -5.15 -12.72 18.74
CA ASP A 24 -4.73 -13.72 19.72
C ASP A 24 -5.09 -15.17 19.35
N ARG A 25 -6.00 -15.38 18.40
CA ARG A 25 -6.36 -16.72 17.90
C ARG A 25 -5.30 -17.25 16.95
N ASN A 26 -4.81 -18.47 17.25
CA ASN A 26 -3.68 -19.10 16.57
C ASN A 26 -4.07 -20.23 15.60
N ASP A 27 -5.35 -20.46 15.34
CA ASP A 27 -5.76 -21.49 14.38
C ASP A 27 -5.66 -20.95 12.92
N LEU A 28 -5.35 -21.87 12.00
CA LEU A 28 -5.14 -21.55 10.59
C LEU A 28 -6.34 -20.87 9.93
N ALA A 29 -7.55 -21.13 10.39
CA ALA A 29 -8.74 -20.49 9.86
C ALA A 29 -8.75 -18.98 10.11
N HIS A 30 -8.19 -18.51 11.23
CA HIS A 30 -8.13 -17.10 11.60
C HIS A 30 -6.99 -16.32 10.94
N ASP A 31 -6.00 -16.98 10.35
CA ASP A 31 -4.92 -16.31 9.63
C ASP A 31 -5.39 -15.69 8.30
N THR A 32 -6.52 -16.16 7.77
CA THR A 32 -7.10 -15.68 6.51
C THR A 32 -8.36 -14.83 6.70
N ILE A 33 -8.87 -14.69 7.93
CA ILE A 33 -10.09 -13.96 8.23
C ILE A 33 -9.73 -12.58 8.81
N PRO A 34 -10.32 -11.48 8.32
CA PRO A 34 -10.16 -10.15 8.93
C PRO A 34 -11.00 -10.00 10.22
N LYS A 35 -10.90 -8.85 10.89
CA LYS A 35 -11.72 -8.47 12.05
C LYS A 35 -11.46 -9.27 13.33
N ASN A 36 -10.34 -9.98 13.44
CA ASN A 36 -9.97 -10.69 14.67
C ASN A 36 -9.47 -9.76 15.79
N TRP A 37 -9.05 -8.56 15.44
CA TRP A 37 -8.63 -7.49 16.35
C TRP A 37 -8.90 -6.12 15.71
N ASN A 38 -8.69 -5.02 16.45
CA ASN A 38 -9.04 -3.70 15.94
C ASN A 38 -7.95 -3.16 14.98
N SER A 39 -6.93 -2.47 15.53
CA SER A 39 -5.89 -1.80 14.75
C SER A 39 -4.65 -1.49 15.60
N ILE A 40 -3.57 -1.06 14.93
CA ILE A 40 -2.53 -0.23 15.54
C ILE A 40 -2.96 1.22 15.32
N LYS A 41 -3.53 1.85 16.35
CA LYS A 41 -3.99 3.23 16.30
C LYS A 41 -2.87 4.15 16.77
N MET A 42 -2.54 5.13 15.96
CA MET A 42 -1.45 6.06 16.20
C MET A 42 -1.98 7.49 16.29
N ASP A 43 -1.83 8.08 17.46
CA ASP A 43 -2.26 9.46 17.72
C ASP A 43 -1.30 10.47 17.05
N ALA A 44 -1.79 11.69 16.83
CA ALA A 44 -1.05 12.76 16.18
C ALA A 44 0.32 13.02 16.84
N GLY A 45 1.36 13.19 16.02
CA GLY A 45 2.74 13.41 16.48
C GLY A 45 3.47 12.13 16.92
N SER A 46 2.85 10.95 16.81
CA SER A 46 3.56 9.69 17.02
C SER A 46 4.38 9.29 15.79
N THR A 47 5.33 8.37 15.98
CA THR A 47 6.22 7.86 14.93
C THR A 47 6.19 6.34 14.87
N LEU A 48 6.23 5.78 13.65
CA LEU A 48 6.36 4.34 13.40
C LEU A 48 7.64 4.06 12.61
N THR A 49 8.41 3.10 13.07
CA THR A 49 9.42 2.40 12.25
C THR A 49 9.07 0.92 12.22
N MET A 50 8.87 0.37 11.02
CA MET A 50 8.51 -1.03 10.83
C MET A 50 9.41 -1.64 9.76
N ASN A 51 10.07 -2.75 10.10
CA ASN A 51 10.97 -3.46 9.21
C ASN A 51 10.82 -4.97 9.41
N TYR A 52 10.74 -5.73 8.33
CA TYR A 52 10.52 -7.17 8.35
C TYR A 52 9.40 -7.59 9.31
N ALA A 53 8.21 -7.06 9.10
CA ALA A 53 7.04 -7.37 9.88
C ALA A 53 5.88 -7.86 8.99
N ARG A 54 5.00 -8.67 9.58
CA ARG A 54 3.73 -9.09 8.99
C ARG A 54 2.59 -8.66 9.90
N LEU A 55 1.72 -7.80 9.38
CA LEU A 55 0.58 -7.26 10.08
C LEU A 55 -0.70 -7.71 9.37
N PHE A 56 -1.61 -8.42 10.04
CA PHE A 56 -2.80 -8.95 9.38
C PHE A 56 -3.96 -9.29 10.33
N GLY A 57 -5.12 -9.54 9.74
CA GLY A 57 -6.27 -10.15 10.42
C GLY A 57 -7.12 -9.19 11.25
N GLY A 58 -6.97 -7.87 11.10
CA GLY A 58 -7.69 -6.88 11.90
C GLY A 58 -8.85 -6.18 11.18
N MET A 59 -9.43 -5.18 11.85
CA MET A 59 -10.37 -4.25 11.25
C MET A 59 -9.64 -3.30 10.32
N ARG A 60 -8.62 -2.59 10.82
CA ARG A 60 -7.63 -1.79 10.08
C ARG A 60 -6.23 -2.23 10.50
N GLY A 61 -5.26 -2.11 9.61
CA GLY A 61 -3.87 -2.40 9.95
C GLY A 61 -3.27 -1.25 10.75
N LEU A 62 -2.77 -0.26 10.06
CA LEU A 62 -2.26 0.99 10.63
C LEU A 62 -3.32 2.08 10.50
N GLU A 63 -3.80 2.59 11.62
CA GLU A 63 -4.70 3.74 11.69
C GLU A 63 -3.90 4.95 12.19
N MET A 64 -3.51 5.80 11.27
CA MET A 64 -2.56 6.89 11.48
C MET A 64 -3.22 8.25 11.32
N LYS A 65 -3.06 9.11 12.32
CA LYS A 65 -3.55 10.50 12.29
C LYS A 65 -2.38 11.44 12.54
N GLN A 66 -1.97 12.21 11.51
CA GLN A 66 -0.85 13.14 11.59
C GLN A 66 0.43 12.48 12.17
N THR A 67 0.78 11.32 11.63
CA THR A 67 1.85 10.43 12.08
C THR A 67 2.97 10.38 11.04
N ASN A 68 4.21 10.17 11.47
CA ASN A 68 5.33 9.86 10.59
C ASN A 68 5.60 8.36 10.62
N ALA A 69 5.58 7.69 9.46
CA ALA A 69 5.79 6.25 9.36
C ALA A 69 6.86 5.91 8.33
N THR A 70 7.80 5.05 8.72
CA THR A 70 8.77 4.40 7.83
C THR A 70 8.51 2.90 7.85
N ILE A 71 8.19 2.31 6.69
CA ILE A 71 7.81 0.90 6.56
C ILE A 71 8.71 0.25 5.51
N ASN A 72 9.54 -0.71 5.90
CA ASN A 72 10.43 -1.42 5.02
C ASN A 72 10.19 -2.93 5.06
N ASN A 73 10.35 -3.63 3.94
CA ASN A 73 10.39 -5.09 3.84
C ASN A 73 9.24 -5.79 4.59
N SER A 74 8.03 -5.27 4.49
CA SER A 74 6.94 -5.70 5.37
C SER A 74 5.68 -6.07 4.61
N PHE A 75 4.81 -6.84 5.28
CA PHE A 75 3.53 -7.31 4.77
C PHE A 75 2.38 -6.70 5.57
N ILE A 76 1.38 -6.15 4.91
CA ILE A 76 0.14 -5.65 5.52
C ILE A 76 -1.03 -6.19 4.70
N HIS A 77 -1.80 -7.12 5.26
CA HIS A 77 -2.85 -7.79 4.49
C HIS A 77 -4.02 -8.29 5.35
N THR A 78 -5.11 -8.64 4.69
CA THR A 78 -6.29 -9.28 5.32
C THR A 78 -6.92 -8.40 6.40
N PHE A 79 -7.37 -7.21 5.99
CA PHE A 79 -8.09 -6.26 6.85
C PHE A 79 -9.52 -6.06 6.37
N GLN A 80 -10.44 -5.88 7.31
CA GLN A 80 -11.86 -5.65 7.00
C GLN A 80 -12.07 -4.38 6.20
N GLU A 81 -11.30 -3.32 6.51
CA GLU A 81 -11.38 -2.02 5.87
C GLU A 81 -10.05 -1.70 5.13
N TYR A 82 -9.10 -1.12 5.83
CA TYR A 82 -7.84 -0.63 5.25
C TYR A 82 -6.63 -1.35 5.83
N GLY A 83 -5.67 -1.65 5.00
CA GLY A 83 -4.33 -2.03 5.48
C GLY A 83 -3.60 -0.83 6.10
N ILE A 84 -3.62 0.30 5.41
CA ILE A 84 -3.14 1.60 5.89
C ILE A 84 -4.28 2.60 5.76
N TYR A 85 -4.71 3.20 6.87
CA TYR A 85 -5.63 4.33 6.95
C TYR A 85 -4.87 5.54 7.48
N ALA A 86 -4.57 6.49 6.61
CA ALA A 86 -3.69 7.62 6.91
C ALA A 86 -4.45 8.94 6.76
N VAL A 87 -4.50 9.75 7.83
CA VAL A 87 -5.13 11.07 7.84
C VAL A 87 -4.04 12.14 8.05
N GLY A 88 -3.74 12.94 7.03
CA GLY A 88 -2.74 14.00 7.09
C GLY A 88 -1.35 13.53 7.57
N SER A 89 -0.97 12.29 7.23
CA SER A 89 0.24 11.64 7.72
C SER A 89 1.37 11.65 6.69
N THR A 90 2.60 11.42 7.14
CA THR A 90 3.76 11.20 6.28
C THR A 90 4.14 9.73 6.30
N VAL A 91 4.15 9.07 5.14
CA VAL A 91 4.49 7.65 5.01
C VAL A 91 5.58 7.47 3.97
N THR A 92 6.65 6.77 4.34
CA THR A 92 7.67 6.28 3.41
C THR A 92 7.72 4.76 3.52
N ALA A 93 7.46 4.06 2.42
CA ALA A 93 7.46 2.60 2.39
C ALA A 93 8.28 2.06 1.22
N ASN A 94 9.18 1.12 1.53
CA ASN A 94 9.99 0.41 0.55
C ASN A 94 9.77 -1.10 0.69
N ASN A 95 9.65 -1.82 -0.43
CA ASN A 95 9.40 -3.26 -0.44
C ASN A 95 8.17 -3.65 0.38
N LEU A 96 7.10 -2.87 0.28
CA LEU A 96 5.84 -3.16 0.96
C LEU A 96 4.98 -4.10 0.14
N VAL A 97 4.45 -5.15 0.77
CA VAL A 97 3.51 -6.10 0.16
C VAL A 97 2.15 -5.97 0.83
N MET A 98 1.11 -5.72 0.03
CA MET A 98 -0.26 -5.58 0.53
C MET A 98 -1.24 -6.41 -0.29
N ASN A 99 -2.28 -6.93 0.36
CA ASN A 99 -3.41 -7.63 -0.28
C ASN A 99 -4.60 -7.80 0.68
N ASN A 100 -5.77 -8.17 0.15
CA ASN A 100 -6.96 -8.56 0.91
C ASN A 100 -7.44 -7.51 1.93
N CYS A 101 -7.70 -6.29 1.48
CA CYS A 101 -8.30 -5.23 2.27
C CYS A 101 -9.67 -4.84 1.69
N GLY A 102 -10.70 -4.75 2.51
CA GLY A 102 -12.07 -4.58 2.06
C GLY A 102 -12.32 -3.26 1.35
N GLU A 103 -11.92 -2.13 1.93
CA GLU A 103 -12.12 -0.80 1.32
C GLU A 103 -10.98 -0.46 0.37
N SER A 104 -9.77 -0.36 0.89
CA SER A 104 -8.56 -0.15 0.10
C SER A 104 -7.34 -0.72 0.82
N ALA A 105 -6.33 -1.16 0.07
CA ALA A 105 -5.06 -1.50 0.70
C ALA A 105 -4.48 -0.26 1.40
N ILE A 106 -4.49 0.88 0.71
CA ILE A 106 -4.07 2.17 1.25
C ILE A 106 -5.20 3.18 1.06
N GLY A 107 -5.68 3.77 2.17
CA GLY A 107 -6.58 4.92 2.19
C GLY A 107 -5.85 6.16 2.72
N ILE A 108 -5.77 7.20 1.90
CA ILE A 108 -5.15 8.49 2.23
C ILE A 108 -6.25 9.53 2.33
N PHE A 109 -6.37 10.14 3.49
CA PHE A 109 -7.38 11.16 3.79
C PHE A 109 -6.69 12.43 4.30
N ARG A 110 -7.26 13.60 4.01
CA ARG A 110 -6.69 14.90 4.37
C ARG A 110 -5.26 15.08 3.86
N GLY A 111 -4.94 14.46 2.71
CA GLY A 111 -3.62 14.55 2.11
C GLY A 111 -2.48 13.98 2.97
N GLY A 112 -1.34 14.68 3.00
CA GLY A 112 -0.09 14.24 3.59
C GLY A 112 0.98 13.98 2.54
N THR A 113 2.13 13.43 2.95
CA THR A 113 3.23 13.07 2.05
C THR A 113 3.46 11.57 2.05
N HIS A 114 3.26 10.92 0.90
CA HIS A 114 3.28 9.48 0.78
C HIS A 114 4.26 9.05 -0.32
N ASN A 115 5.23 8.21 0.04
CA ASN A 115 6.24 7.67 -0.86
C ASN A 115 6.25 6.14 -0.79
N TYR A 116 5.90 5.48 -1.89
CA TYR A 116 5.92 4.03 -2.02
C TYR A 116 6.89 3.64 -3.13
N THR A 117 7.96 2.93 -2.77
CA THR A 117 9.00 2.51 -3.71
C THR A 117 9.12 0.99 -3.70
N HIS A 118 9.09 0.38 -4.87
CA HIS A 118 9.11 -1.08 -5.02
C HIS A 118 8.01 -1.75 -4.16
N ALA A 119 6.80 -1.20 -4.17
CA ALA A 119 5.66 -1.78 -3.47
C ALA A 119 4.85 -2.71 -4.40
N THR A 120 4.34 -3.80 -3.84
CA THR A 120 3.28 -4.61 -4.46
C THR A 120 1.99 -4.38 -3.68
N ILE A 121 1.19 -3.44 -4.17
CA ILE A 121 -0.10 -3.05 -3.60
C ILE A 121 -1.17 -3.78 -4.40
N ALA A 122 -1.34 -5.06 -4.10
CA ALA A 122 -2.41 -5.88 -4.62
C ALA A 122 -3.64 -5.74 -3.74
N ASN A 123 -4.83 -5.87 -4.30
CA ASN A 123 -6.04 -5.93 -3.51
C ASN A 123 -7.10 -6.84 -4.14
N TYR A 124 -6.81 -8.13 -4.13
CA TYR A 124 -7.72 -9.20 -4.53
C TYR A 124 -8.40 -9.75 -3.28
N SER A 125 -9.52 -9.15 -2.90
CA SER A 125 -10.22 -9.56 -1.70
C SER A 125 -11.23 -10.65 -2.00
N ASP A 126 -10.78 -11.89 -2.06
CA ASP A 126 -11.61 -13.08 -2.26
C ASP A 126 -12.56 -13.36 -1.07
N LEU A 127 -12.27 -12.83 0.10
CA LEU A 127 -13.05 -13.03 1.33
C LEU A 127 -14.06 -11.92 1.63
N LEU A 128 -14.00 -10.78 0.92
CA LEU A 128 -14.75 -9.55 1.23
C LEU A 128 -15.49 -9.03 -0.02
N HIS A 129 -16.58 -9.69 -0.39
CA HIS A 129 -17.27 -9.46 -1.68
C HIS A 129 -17.98 -8.10 -1.85
N SER A 130 -18.16 -7.31 -0.78
CA SER A 130 -19.07 -6.15 -0.78
C SER A 130 -18.41 -4.77 -0.72
N TYR A 131 -17.10 -4.66 -0.86
CA TYR A 131 -16.33 -3.43 -0.64
C TYR A 131 -15.66 -2.89 -1.91
N ASN A 132 -15.13 -1.67 -1.85
CA ASN A 132 -14.48 -0.99 -2.98
C ASN A 132 -13.23 -1.70 -3.49
N ARG A 133 -12.42 -2.24 -2.59
CA ARG A 133 -11.23 -3.07 -2.88
C ARG A 133 -10.21 -2.43 -3.81
N ASN A 134 -10.02 -1.11 -3.70
CA ASN A 134 -8.98 -0.43 -4.46
C ASN A 134 -7.58 -0.74 -3.89
N GLY A 135 -6.56 -0.62 -4.70
CA GLY A 135 -5.18 -0.65 -4.21
C GLY A 135 -4.85 0.61 -3.42
N ILE A 136 -5.09 1.78 -4.04
CA ILE A 136 -4.90 3.09 -3.42
C ILE A 136 -6.15 3.94 -3.62
N PHE A 137 -6.71 4.43 -2.53
CA PHE A 137 -7.67 5.53 -2.51
C PHE A 137 -7.01 6.76 -1.89
N ALA A 138 -7.11 7.93 -2.50
CA ALA A 138 -6.52 9.14 -1.95
C ALA A 138 -7.42 10.35 -2.14
N THR A 139 -7.60 11.11 -1.07
CA THR A 139 -8.30 12.39 -1.07
C THR A 139 -7.56 13.42 -0.22
N ASN A 140 -7.66 14.69 -0.58
CA ASN A 140 -7.16 15.80 0.21
C ASN A 140 -8.18 16.35 1.23
N GLU A 141 -9.31 15.64 1.40
CA GLU A 141 -10.37 15.95 2.35
C GLU A 141 -10.56 14.82 3.36
N TRP A 142 -11.08 15.16 4.53
CA TRP A 142 -11.47 14.22 5.57
C TRP A 142 -12.52 14.84 6.49
N LYS A 143 -13.49 14.05 6.91
CA LYS A 143 -14.45 14.44 7.95
C LYS A 143 -14.02 13.92 9.30
N ASN A 144 -13.78 14.82 10.23
CA ASN A 144 -13.39 14.48 11.59
C ASN A 144 -14.57 13.91 12.43
N GLU A 145 -14.28 13.49 13.66
CA GLU A 145 -15.28 12.90 14.57
C GLU A 145 -16.44 13.86 14.90
N SER A 146 -16.25 15.16 14.76
CA SER A 146 -17.28 16.20 14.91
C SER A 146 -17.99 16.52 13.58
N ASN A 147 -17.81 15.68 12.54
CA ASN A 147 -18.36 15.84 11.20
C ASN A 147 -17.93 17.15 10.50
N GLN A 148 -16.83 17.74 10.94
CA GLN A 148 -16.24 18.91 10.28
C GLN A 148 -15.30 18.45 9.18
N THR A 149 -15.39 19.10 8.02
CA THR A 149 -14.51 18.86 6.89
C THR A 149 -13.16 19.52 7.11
N GLU A 150 -12.11 18.74 7.07
CA GLU A 150 -10.72 19.19 7.10
C GLU A 150 -10.04 18.88 5.76
N GLN A 151 -9.20 19.78 5.28
CA GLN A 151 -8.44 19.61 4.05
C GLN A 151 -6.94 19.74 4.32
N GLY A 152 -6.12 19.09 3.48
CA GLY A 152 -4.69 19.17 3.54
C GLY A 152 -4.03 18.88 2.20
N ALA A 153 -2.84 19.43 1.98
CA ALA A 153 -2.07 19.18 0.77
C ALA A 153 -1.68 17.70 0.64
N LEU A 154 -1.83 17.13 -0.56
CA LEU A 154 -1.39 15.77 -0.89
C LEU A 154 -0.16 15.80 -1.79
N ILE A 155 0.85 15.02 -1.41
CA ILE A 155 1.97 14.61 -2.27
C ILE A 155 2.05 13.09 -2.23
N LEU A 156 1.77 12.43 -3.36
CA LEU A 156 1.82 10.96 -3.47
C LEU A 156 2.81 10.55 -4.56
N ASN A 157 3.84 9.80 -4.20
CA ASN A 157 4.79 9.21 -5.12
C ASN A 157 4.73 7.68 -5.05
N VAL A 158 4.43 7.04 -6.16
CA VAL A 158 4.46 5.58 -6.31
C VAL A 158 5.46 5.26 -7.43
N ARG A 159 6.53 4.56 -7.10
CA ARG A 159 7.65 4.31 -8.02
C ARG A 159 8.04 2.85 -8.07
N ASN A 160 8.37 2.33 -9.25
CA ASN A 160 8.78 0.95 -9.47
C ASN A 160 7.84 -0.06 -8.79
N SER A 161 6.53 0.14 -8.87
CA SER A 161 5.55 -0.56 -8.05
C SER A 161 4.47 -1.23 -8.90
N ILE A 162 3.80 -2.21 -8.32
CA ILE A 162 2.58 -2.81 -8.88
C ILE A 162 1.41 -2.35 -8.02
N VAL A 163 0.38 -1.75 -8.65
CA VAL A 163 -0.89 -1.41 -8.00
C VAL A 163 -2.01 -2.07 -8.78
N TYR A 164 -2.52 -3.18 -8.27
CA TYR A 164 -3.42 -4.03 -9.03
C TYR A 164 -4.49 -4.66 -8.15
N SER A 165 -5.73 -4.69 -8.63
CA SER A 165 -6.87 -5.26 -7.91
C SER A 165 -7.81 -5.99 -8.87
N ASP A 166 -8.83 -6.62 -8.34
CA ASP A 166 -9.93 -7.17 -9.13
C ASP A 166 -10.95 -6.10 -9.60
N ARG A 167 -10.77 -4.85 -9.18
CA ARG A 167 -11.60 -3.71 -9.61
C ARG A 167 -11.09 -3.10 -10.91
N GLU A 168 -11.94 -2.35 -11.56
CA GLU A 168 -11.61 -1.63 -12.80
C GLU A 168 -10.51 -0.58 -12.58
N ASN A 169 -10.54 0.11 -11.44
CA ASN A 169 -9.53 1.08 -11.03
C ASN A 169 -8.87 0.65 -9.73
N SER A 170 -7.57 0.35 -9.77
CA SER A 170 -6.78 0.10 -8.56
C SER A 170 -6.32 1.37 -7.87
N VAL A 171 -6.38 2.51 -8.57
CA VAL A 171 -6.02 3.83 -8.05
C VAL A 171 -7.19 4.75 -8.27
N VAL A 172 -7.69 5.34 -7.19
CA VAL A 172 -8.83 6.27 -7.21
C VAL A 172 -8.47 7.53 -6.43
N PHE A 173 -8.67 8.69 -7.06
CA PHE A 173 -8.38 10.00 -6.50
C PHE A 173 -9.63 10.86 -6.42
N GLU A 174 -9.92 11.38 -5.25
CA GLU A 174 -10.98 12.36 -5.01
C GLU A 174 -10.34 13.70 -4.60
N GLN A 175 -10.23 14.61 -5.57
CA GLN A 175 -9.65 15.91 -5.34
C GLN A 175 -10.72 16.93 -4.98
N THR A 176 -10.58 17.56 -3.81
CA THR A 176 -11.35 18.75 -3.43
C THR A 176 -10.54 20.01 -3.73
N PRO A 177 -11.13 21.04 -4.36
CA PRO A 177 -10.44 22.32 -4.64
C PRO A 177 -9.96 23.02 -3.36
N GLY A 178 -8.92 23.84 -3.50
CA GLY A 178 -8.40 24.69 -2.40
C GLY A 178 -7.11 24.22 -1.76
N GLN A 179 -6.70 22.97 -1.98
CA GLN A 179 -5.42 22.44 -1.49
C GLN A 179 -4.67 21.74 -2.62
N LEU A 180 -3.35 21.70 -2.50
CA LEU A 180 -2.48 20.97 -3.41
C LEU A 180 -2.88 19.49 -3.49
N PHE A 181 -2.92 18.96 -4.72
CA PHE A 181 -3.12 17.54 -4.97
C PHE A 181 -2.12 17.09 -6.04
N ASN A 182 -0.93 16.67 -5.63
CA ASN A 182 0.13 16.21 -6.52
C ASN A 182 0.33 14.71 -6.37
N PHE A 183 0.43 14.03 -7.50
CA PHE A 183 0.80 12.63 -7.53
C PHE A 183 1.82 12.32 -8.64
N THR A 184 2.58 11.25 -8.47
CA THR A 184 3.48 10.69 -9.48
C THR A 184 3.36 9.17 -9.45
N LEU A 185 3.07 8.57 -10.61
CA LEU A 185 3.06 7.12 -10.84
C LEU A 185 4.18 6.82 -11.84
N GLN A 186 5.33 6.35 -11.36
CA GLN A 186 6.54 6.18 -12.19
C GLN A 186 6.98 4.73 -12.27
N ASN A 187 7.15 4.21 -13.49
CA ASN A 187 7.55 2.83 -13.76
C ASN A 187 6.66 1.80 -13.02
N CYS A 188 5.35 2.04 -13.02
CA CYS A 188 4.37 1.21 -12.33
C CYS A 188 3.58 0.35 -13.32
N LEU A 189 3.04 -0.76 -12.79
CA LEU A 189 2.03 -1.57 -13.45
C LEU A 189 0.71 -1.39 -12.70
N ILE A 190 -0.33 -0.89 -13.38
CA ILE A 190 -1.56 -0.41 -12.73
C ILE A 190 -2.79 -0.99 -13.44
N LYS A 191 -3.77 -1.47 -12.66
CA LYS A 191 -5.11 -1.74 -13.17
C LYS A 191 -5.88 -0.43 -13.24
N TYR A 192 -6.39 -0.05 -14.43
CA TYR A 192 -7.03 1.24 -14.65
C TYR A 192 -7.94 1.21 -15.88
N SER A 193 -9.23 1.48 -15.70
CA SER A 193 -10.22 1.50 -16.79
C SER A 193 -10.43 2.88 -17.40
N GLY A 194 -10.03 3.92 -16.70
CA GLY A 194 -10.28 5.31 -17.12
C GLY A 194 -11.71 5.80 -16.86
N THR A 195 -12.45 5.17 -15.95
CA THR A 195 -13.78 5.65 -15.53
C THR A 195 -13.67 6.97 -14.78
N SER A 196 -14.79 7.72 -14.70
CA SER A 196 -14.86 9.00 -13.98
C SER A 196 -14.49 8.90 -12.50
N GLU A 197 -14.66 7.73 -11.89
CA GLU A 197 -14.28 7.46 -10.50
C GLU A 197 -12.77 7.50 -10.25
N ALA A 198 -11.95 7.33 -11.28
CA ALA A 198 -10.49 7.32 -11.11
C ALA A 198 -9.91 8.69 -10.73
N GLY A 199 -10.58 9.80 -11.07
CA GLY A 199 -10.15 11.17 -10.75
C GLY A 199 -9.00 11.73 -11.59
N PHE A 200 -8.44 10.95 -12.54
CA PHE A 200 -7.39 11.40 -13.46
C PHE A 200 -7.44 10.61 -14.78
N ASN A 201 -6.77 11.12 -15.81
CA ASN A 201 -6.61 10.40 -17.07
C ASN A 201 -5.20 9.83 -17.15
N PHE A 202 -5.10 8.51 -17.20
CA PHE A 202 -3.81 7.80 -17.23
C PHE A 202 -2.96 8.16 -18.45
N ASP A 203 -3.59 8.27 -19.62
CA ASP A 203 -2.86 8.39 -20.89
C ASP A 203 -2.38 9.83 -21.16
N THR A 204 -3.02 10.83 -20.55
CA THR A 204 -2.70 12.24 -20.77
C THR A 204 -2.04 12.93 -19.58
N SER A 205 -2.01 12.28 -18.40
CA SER A 205 -1.40 12.86 -17.20
C SER A 205 0.11 12.87 -17.29
N THR A 206 0.72 14.03 -17.14
CA THR A 206 2.17 14.19 -17.03
C THR A 206 2.75 13.59 -15.74
N SER A 207 1.89 13.27 -14.77
CA SER A 207 2.25 12.61 -13.52
C SER A 207 2.36 11.08 -13.66
N VAL A 208 1.95 10.51 -14.79
CA VAL A 208 2.10 9.09 -15.12
C VAL A 208 3.33 8.93 -16.03
N ILE A 209 4.43 8.41 -15.48
CA ILE A 209 5.73 8.39 -16.12
C ILE A 209 6.14 6.92 -16.36
N GLN A 210 6.30 6.54 -17.63
CA GLN A 210 6.76 5.19 -18.03
C GLN A 210 6.00 4.05 -17.32
N SER A 211 4.72 4.25 -16.99
CA SER A 211 3.87 3.26 -16.35
C SER A 211 2.95 2.61 -17.37
N ASP A 212 2.56 1.36 -17.12
CA ASP A 212 1.66 0.60 -17.98
C ASP A 212 0.34 0.32 -17.26
N LYS A 213 -0.76 0.26 -18.04
CA LYS A 213 -2.08 -0.08 -17.51
C LYS A 213 -2.59 -1.42 -18.05
N ASN A 214 -3.39 -2.09 -17.23
CA ASN A 214 -4.21 -3.25 -17.61
C ASN A 214 -3.45 -4.48 -18.15
N GLN A 215 -2.17 -4.59 -17.86
CA GLN A 215 -1.39 -5.78 -18.12
C GLN A 215 -1.36 -6.63 -16.86
N ASP A 216 -1.78 -7.89 -16.94
CA ASP A 216 -1.80 -8.79 -15.79
C ASP A 216 -0.40 -8.95 -15.18
N PRO A 217 -0.21 -8.68 -13.89
CA PRO A 217 1.07 -8.90 -13.22
C PRO A 217 1.55 -10.35 -13.21
N LEU A 218 0.67 -11.30 -13.50
CA LEU A 218 0.93 -12.75 -13.46
C LEU A 218 1.47 -13.18 -12.07
N PHE A 219 0.78 -12.80 -11.01
CA PHE A 219 1.13 -13.26 -9.66
C PHE A 219 1.08 -14.78 -9.53
N VAL A 220 1.98 -15.36 -8.75
CA VAL A 220 2.00 -16.80 -8.48
C VAL A 220 0.71 -17.24 -7.82
N ASN A 221 0.28 -16.54 -6.77
CA ASN A 221 -0.99 -16.77 -6.10
C ASN A 221 -1.39 -15.52 -5.29
N TYR A 222 -2.60 -15.02 -5.49
CA TYR A 222 -3.13 -13.87 -4.74
C TYR A 222 -4.17 -14.24 -3.67
N PHE A 223 -4.60 -15.50 -3.58
CA PHE A 223 -5.56 -15.93 -2.58
C PHE A 223 -5.00 -15.81 -1.16
N ALA A 224 -5.82 -15.38 -0.20
CA ALA A 224 -5.42 -15.10 1.17
C ALA A 224 -4.70 -16.27 1.86
N ALA A 225 -5.19 -17.48 1.66
CA ALA A 225 -4.67 -18.69 2.32
C ALA A 225 -3.24 -19.08 1.88
N GLN A 226 -2.83 -18.68 0.68
CA GLN A 226 -1.54 -19.08 0.09
C GLN A 226 -0.88 -17.91 -0.64
N MET A 227 -1.03 -16.70 -0.11
CA MET A 227 -0.56 -15.48 -0.74
C MET A 227 0.91 -15.52 -1.13
N ASN A 228 1.17 -15.44 -2.42
CA ASN A 228 2.49 -15.31 -3.02
C ASN A 228 2.42 -14.33 -4.19
N LEU A 229 2.74 -13.08 -3.91
CA LEU A 229 2.68 -11.99 -4.90
C LEU A 229 3.99 -11.80 -5.67
N ARG A 230 4.83 -12.85 -5.76
CA ARG A 230 5.88 -12.92 -6.75
C ARG A 230 5.27 -13.00 -8.14
N VAL A 231 5.93 -12.45 -9.13
CA VAL A 231 5.48 -12.54 -10.51
C VAL A 231 6.08 -13.79 -11.20
N LYS A 232 5.31 -14.37 -12.14
CA LYS A 232 5.76 -15.48 -12.97
C LYS A 232 6.58 -14.99 -14.17
N GLN A 233 7.25 -15.91 -14.84
CA GLN A 233 7.88 -15.66 -16.14
C GLN A 233 6.87 -15.05 -17.13
N GLY A 234 7.31 -14.07 -17.90
CA GLY A 234 6.48 -13.35 -18.86
C GLY A 234 5.65 -12.21 -18.26
N SER A 235 5.76 -11.95 -16.95
CA SER A 235 5.12 -10.79 -16.34
C SER A 235 5.62 -9.47 -16.95
N PRO A 236 4.71 -8.53 -17.27
CA PRO A 236 5.09 -7.19 -17.74
C PRO A 236 5.80 -6.35 -16.67
N ALA A 237 5.80 -6.77 -15.42
CA ALA A 237 6.53 -6.10 -14.34
C ALA A 237 8.04 -6.33 -14.40
N ILE A 238 8.50 -7.40 -15.12
CA ILE A 238 9.91 -7.76 -15.21
C ILE A 238 10.64 -6.71 -16.07
N GLY A 239 11.70 -6.11 -15.55
CA GLY A 239 12.46 -5.06 -16.22
C GLY A 239 11.74 -3.72 -16.40
N LYS A 240 10.55 -3.56 -15.81
CA LYS A 240 9.76 -2.33 -15.88
C LYS A 240 10.31 -1.22 -14.98
N GLY A 241 11.01 -1.60 -13.91
CA GLY A 241 11.53 -0.64 -12.94
C GLY A 241 12.64 0.25 -13.50
N SER A 242 12.68 1.50 -13.04
CA SER A 242 13.79 2.42 -13.27
C SER A 242 15.01 2.00 -12.45
N THR A 243 16.17 1.89 -13.09
CA THR A 243 17.45 1.60 -12.42
C THR A 243 17.86 2.71 -11.45
N ALA A 244 17.56 3.97 -11.77
CA ALA A 244 17.84 5.11 -10.89
C ALA A 244 17.01 5.03 -9.58
N VAL A 245 15.75 4.62 -9.67
CA VAL A 245 14.90 4.38 -8.50
C VAL A 245 15.37 3.14 -7.74
N ALA A 246 15.71 2.05 -8.43
CA ALA A 246 16.20 0.82 -7.82
C ALA A 246 17.52 1.03 -7.06
N ALA A 247 18.37 1.96 -7.48
CA ALA A 247 19.59 2.31 -6.75
C ALA A 247 19.33 2.84 -5.33
N THR A 248 18.14 3.41 -5.07
CA THR A 248 17.75 3.87 -3.72
C THR A 248 17.21 2.75 -2.83
N VAL A 249 16.78 1.63 -3.44
CA VAL A 249 16.30 0.41 -2.76
C VAL A 249 16.92 -0.80 -3.47
N PRO A 250 18.23 -1.05 -3.27
CA PRO A 250 19.02 -1.93 -4.14
C PRO A 250 18.71 -3.42 -3.99
N THR A 251 17.99 -3.81 -2.97
CA THR A 251 17.55 -5.20 -2.76
C THR A 251 16.03 -5.28 -2.60
N ASP A 252 15.46 -6.42 -2.95
CA ASP A 252 14.05 -6.72 -2.78
C ASP A 252 13.73 -7.17 -1.33
N ILE A 253 12.46 -7.45 -1.05
CA ILE A 253 12.00 -7.91 0.27
C ILE A 253 12.65 -9.24 0.71
N ALA A 254 13.15 -10.04 -0.24
CA ALA A 254 13.88 -11.29 0.01
C ALA A 254 15.41 -11.12 -0.09
N ASN A 255 15.90 -9.87 -0.10
CA ASN A 255 17.32 -9.52 -0.21
C ASN A 255 17.96 -9.90 -1.55
N VAL A 256 17.17 -10.01 -2.62
CA VAL A 256 17.66 -10.21 -4.00
C VAL A 256 18.03 -8.86 -4.62
N SER A 257 19.21 -8.77 -5.27
CA SER A 257 19.69 -7.53 -5.89
C SER A 257 18.83 -7.08 -7.07
N ARG A 258 18.61 -5.77 -7.20
CA ARG A 258 17.92 -5.09 -8.31
C ARG A 258 18.85 -4.29 -9.23
N THR A 259 20.15 -4.50 -9.18
CA THR A 259 21.14 -3.64 -9.87
C THR A 259 21.02 -3.65 -11.39
N SER A 260 20.52 -4.74 -11.96
CA SER A 260 20.24 -4.84 -13.39
C SER A 260 18.81 -5.32 -13.63
N ASN A 261 18.13 -4.76 -14.64
CA ASN A 261 16.78 -5.15 -15.05
C ASN A 261 15.75 -5.20 -13.88
N PRO A 262 15.57 -4.10 -13.11
CA PRO A 262 14.74 -4.13 -11.93
C PRO A 262 13.27 -4.43 -12.24
N THR A 263 12.71 -5.36 -11.52
CA THR A 263 11.28 -5.66 -11.57
C THR A 263 10.50 -4.61 -10.79
N SER A 264 9.39 -4.12 -11.32
CA SER A 264 8.42 -3.34 -10.54
C SER A 264 7.71 -4.22 -9.53
N GLY A 265 7.52 -3.69 -8.30
CA GLY A 265 6.97 -4.43 -7.17
C GLY A 265 8.03 -4.79 -6.12
N ALA A 266 7.55 -5.42 -5.03
CA ALA A 266 8.35 -5.73 -3.85
C ALA A 266 9.33 -6.90 -4.06
N TYR A 267 9.16 -7.67 -5.12
CA TYR A 267 10.01 -8.83 -5.44
C TYR A 267 10.76 -8.64 -6.75
N GLN A 268 12.02 -8.99 -6.75
CA GLN A 268 12.83 -9.10 -7.97
C GLN A 268 12.58 -10.46 -8.62
N TYR A 269 12.36 -10.46 -9.94
CA TYR A 269 12.36 -11.68 -10.75
C TYR A 269 13.81 -12.00 -11.18
N PHE A 270 14.20 -13.25 -11.10
CA PHE A 270 15.53 -13.77 -11.42
C PHE A 270 15.44 -15.15 -12.09
#